data_95dcfe66fb4ac599cb9d77ca70332604
#
_entry.id   95dcfe66fb4ac599cb9d77ca70332604
#
_cell.length_a   1.000
_cell.length_b   1.000
_cell.length_c   1.000
_cell.angle_alpha   90.00
_cell.angle_beta   90.00
_cell.angle_gamma   90.00
#
_symmetry.space_group_name_H-M   'P 1'
#
loop_
_entity.id
_entity.type
_entity.pdbx_description
1 polymer ?
#
loop_
_entity_poly.entity_id
_entity_poly.type
_entity_poly.pdbx_seq_one_letter_code
_entity_poly.pdbx_strand_id
1 'polypeptide(L)'
;PEQALEGFLRGAGLASVDEAQVVSDPKKGDFYVAVIEKPGRSTPDIVAEVMPGIVRGFPWPKSMRWGGGQLRWGRPLHSIVATFGPETEEPEVVPFEIDGIVSSNTTRGHRFLAPDAFEVRRLEDYADKLEKAKVVLDADRRKDIIVNDARNRAMALGLELVEDEGLLEEVAGLVEWPVVLVGSFDEAFLDLPDEVIRLTIRANQKCFVMRDPATGRLSNRFVAVSNIVASDGGA
;
A
#
# COMPACT_ATOMS: atom_id res chain seq x y z
N PRO A 1 -51.83 20.49 -19.42
CA PRO A 1 -52.59 20.64 -18.20
C PRO A 1 -51.74 21.38 -17.16
N GLU A 2 -52.32 22.34 -16.49
CA GLU A 2 -51.62 23.25 -15.53
C GLU A 2 -50.87 22.48 -14.45
N GLN A 3 -51.47 21.45 -13.89
CA GLN A 3 -50.82 20.55 -12.90
C GLN A 3 -49.57 19.82 -13.40
N ALA A 4 -49.50 19.48 -14.69
CA ALA A 4 -48.32 18.85 -15.27
C ALA A 4 -47.16 19.84 -15.44
N LEU A 5 -47.50 21.11 -15.74
CA LEU A 5 -46.51 22.19 -15.83
C LEU A 5 -45.93 22.53 -14.45
N GLU A 6 -46.77 22.65 -13.42
CA GLU A 6 -46.30 22.85 -12.03
C GLU A 6 -45.42 21.72 -11.55
N GLY A 7 -45.78 20.47 -11.87
CA GLY A 7 -44.95 19.28 -11.56
C GLY A 7 -43.59 19.31 -12.26
N PHE A 8 -43.54 19.72 -13.51
CA PHE A 8 -42.32 19.90 -14.28
C PHE A 8 -41.41 20.98 -13.69
N LEU A 9 -41.95 22.20 -13.45
CA LEU A 9 -41.21 23.32 -12.88
C LEU A 9 -40.61 22.97 -11.51
N ARG A 10 -41.42 22.37 -10.63
CA ARG A 10 -40.97 21.94 -9.31
C ARG A 10 -39.87 20.83 -9.40
N GLY A 11 -40.05 19.89 -10.30
CA GLY A 11 -39.08 18.81 -10.51
C GLY A 11 -37.77 19.30 -11.12
N ALA A 12 -37.81 20.31 -11.96
CA ALA A 12 -36.70 20.96 -12.61
C ALA A 12 -36.00 22.06 -11.76
N GLY A 13 -36.71 22.54 -10.69
CA GLY A 13 -36.22 23.66 -9.86
C GLY A 13 -36.29 25.00 -10.57
N LEU A 14 -37.20 25.15 -11.57
CA LEU A 14 -37.41 26.38 -12.32
C LEU A 14 -38.47 27.24 -11.66
N ALA A 15 -38.28 28.57 -11.69
CA ALA A 15 -39.24 29.51 -11.13
C ALA A 15 -40.39 29.81 -12.11
N SER A 16 -40.14 29.75 -13.40
CA SER A 16 -41.15 29.97 -14.44
C SER A 16 -40.91 29.08 -15.69
N VAL A 17 -41.96 28.96 -16.52
CA VAL A 17 -41.87 28.23 -17.80
C VAL A 17 -40.96 28.92 -18.81
N ASP A 18 -40.74 30.22 -18.65
CA ASP A 18 -39.85 31.00 -19.53
C ASP A 18 -38.38 30.61 -19.42
N GLU A 19 -38.05 29.93 -18.34
CA GLU A 19 -36.69 29.37 -18.13
C GLU A 19 -36.49 28.00 -18.82
N ALA A 20 -37.58 27.38 -19.30
CA ALA A 20 -37.54 26.12 -20.01
C ALA A 20 -37.34 26.32 -21.51
N GLN A 21 -36.66 25.42 -22.15
CA GLN A 21 -36.50 25.38 -23.59
C GLN A 21 -37.69 24.63 -24.23
N VAL A 22 -38.22 25.16 -25.32
CA VAL A 22 -39.22 24.45 -26.13
C VAL A 22 -38.51 23.64 -27.20
N VAL A 23 -38.74 22.35 -27.20
CA VAL A 23 -38.20 21.43 -28.23
C VAL A 23 -39.39 20.91 -29.06
N SER A 24 -39.33 21.09 -30.39
CA SER A 24 -40.31 20.58 -31.33
C SER A 24 -39.91 19.22 -31.88
N ASP A 25 -40.76 18.22 -31.67
CA ASP A 25 -40.58 16.88 -32.26
C ASP A 25 -41.65 16.64 -33.32
N PRO A 26 -41.28 16.20 -34.55
CA PRO A 26 -42.28 16.01 -35.63
C PRO A 26 -43.39 15.00 -35.34
N LYS A 27 -43.16 14.08 -34.37
CA LYS A 27 -44.12 13.03 -33.99
C LYS A 27 -44.88 13.33 -32.68
N LYS A 28 -44.23 14.08 -31.75
CA LYS A 28 -44.74 14.30 -30.40
C LYS A 28 -45.26 15.72 -30.17
N GLY A 29 -45.03 16.63 -31.12
CA GLY A 29 -45.35 18.06 -30.97
C GLY A 29 -44.29 18.79 -30.09
N ASP A 30 -44.68 19.99 -29.66
CA ASP A 30 -43.84 20.84 -28.81
C ASP A 30 -43.91 20.42 -27.35
N PHE A 31 -42.74 20.34 -26.69
CA PHE A 31 -42.67 20.04 -25.26
C PHE A 31 -41.55 20.85 -24.59
N TYR A 32 -41.72 21.08 -23.29
CA TYR A 32 -40.74 21.80 -22.47
C TYR A 32 -39.59 20.88 -22.00
N VAL A 33 -38.37 21.38 -22.10
CA VAL A 33 -37.16 20.73 -21.59
C VAL A 33 -36.43 21.66 -20.64
N ALA A 34 -36.09 21.16 -19.47
CA ALA A 34 -35.23 21.88 -18.53
C ALA A 34 -33.78 21.39 -18.72
N VAL A 35 -32.90 22.32 -19.02
CA VAL A 35 -31.44 22.06 -19.00
C VAL A 35 -30.94 22.46 -17.61
N ILE A 36 -30.63 21.48 -16.80
CA ILE A 36 -30.11 21.70 -15.44
C ILE A 36 -28.60 21.53 -15.50
N GLU A 37 -27.86 22.63 -15.47
CA GLU A 37 -26.40 22.59 -15.29
C GLU A 37 -26.07 22.48 -13.81
N LYS A 38 -25.54 21.37 -13.41
CA LYS A 38 -24.93 21.18 -12.08
C LYS A 38 -23.41 21.32 -12.22
N PRO A 39 -22.83 22.46 -11.79
CA PRO A 39 -21.42 22.63 -11.81
C PRO A 39 -20.77 21.50 -10.99
N GLY A 40 -19.75 20.85 -11.54
CA GLY A 40 -18.94 19.88 -10.83
C GLY A 40 -18.16 20.56 -9.70
N ARG A 41 -17.73 19.75 -8.73
CA ARG A 41 -16.78 20.19 -7.70
C ARG A 41 -15.37 19.82 -8.13
N SER A 42 -14.36 20.53 -7.66
CA SER A 42 -12.97 20.17 -7.93
C SER A 42 -12.62 18.81 -7.31
N THR A 43 -11.78 18.04 -7.98
CA THR A 43 -11.33 16.75 -7.44
C THR A 43 -10.61 16.89 -6.10
N PRO A 44 -9.70 17.88 -5.88
CA PRO A 44 -9.10 18.12 -4.58
C PRO A 44 -10.12 18.33 -3.45
N ASP A 45 -11.16 19.12 -3.68
CA ASP A 45 -12.21 19.35 -2.68
C ASP A 45 -12.96 18.08 -2.29
N ILE A 46 -13.27 17.25 -3.28
CA ILE A 46 -13.95 15.97 -3.05
C ILE A 46 -13.02 15.02 -2.27
N VAL A 47 -11.77 14.93 -2.66
CA VAL A 47 -10.77 14.09 -1.96
C VAL A 47 -10.58 14.55 -0.52
N ALA A 48 -10.45 15.87 -0.30
CA ALA A 48 -10.29 16.43 1.04
C ALA A 48 -11.50 16.12 1.95
N GLU A 49 -12.71 16.09 1.40
CA GLU A 49 -13.94 15.79 2.14
C GLU A 49 -14.06 14.29 2.45
N VAL A 50 -13.79 13.40 1.49
CA VAL A 50 -14.10 11.98 1.65
C VAL A 50 -12.98 11.17 2.33
N MET A 51 -11.70 11.53 2.11
CA MET A 51 -10.56 10.77 2.62
C MET A 51 -10.52 10.60 4.14
N PRO A 52 -10.84 11.64 4.96
CA PRO A 52 -10.89 11.45 6.41
C PRO A 52 -11.89 10.40 6.86
N GLY A 53 -13.06 10.33 6.18
CA GLY A 53 -14.09 9.32 6.45
C GLY A 53 -13.63 7.92 6.06
N ILE A 54 -13.00 7.76 4.90
CA ILE A 54 -12.46 6.48 4.41
C ILE A 54 -11.38 5.96 5.37
N VAL A 55 -10.42 6.80 5.75
CA VAL A 55 -9.33 6.40 6.64
C VAL A 55 -9.86 5.99 8.02
N ARG A 56 -10.79 6.75 8.60
CA ARG A 56 -11.36 6.39 9.91
C ARG A 56 -12.23 5.12 9.86
N GLY A 57 -12.90 4.88 8.74
CA GLY A 57 -13.76 3.71 8.51
C GLY A 57 -13.06 2.49 7.92
N PHE A 58 -11.74 2.51 7.74
CA PHE A 58 -11.02 1.43 7.06
C PHE A 58 -11.14 0.10 7.82
N PRO A 59 -11.59 -1.00 7.17
CA PRO A 59 -11.91 -2.26 7.85
C PRO A 59 -10.66 -3.12 8.14
N TRP A 60 -9.80 -2.65 9.02
CA TRP A 60 -8.60 -3.40 9.43
C TRP A 60 -8.97 -4.69 10.16
N PRO A 61 -8.45 -5.86 9.76
CA PRO A 61 -8.60 -7.10 10.53
C PRO A 61 -7.99 -7.00 11.93
N LYS A 62 -6.87 -6.28 12.03
CA LYS A 62 -6.21 -5.93 13.29
C LYS A 62 -5.79 -4.47 13.23
N SER A 63 -6.09 -3.73 14.27
CA SER A 63 -5.74 -2.33 14.39
C SER A 63 -5.35 -1.97 15.82
N MET A 64 -4.58 -0.90 15.98
CA MET A 64 -4.16 -0.38 17.27
C MET A 64 -4.47 1.11 17.36
N ARG A 65 -4.48 1.64 18.57
CA ARG A 65 -4.40 3.07 18.87
C ARG A 65 -3.02 3.37 19.43
N TRP A 66 -2.56 4.59 19.29
CA TRP A 66 -1.26 5.02 19.84
C TRP A 66 -1.36 6.45 20.34
N GLY A 67 -0.41 6.83 21.22
CA GLY A 67 -0.39 8.14 21.85
C GLY A 67 -1.70 8.45 22.57
N GLY A 68 -2.14 9.71 22.51
CA GLY A 68 -3.42 10.18 23.05
C GLY A 68 -4.57 10.23 22.03
N GLY A 69 -4.34 9.78 20.78
CA GLY A 69 -5.30 9.87 19.68
C GLY A 69 -6.41 8.83 19.73
N GLN A 70 -7.43 9.02 18.90
CA GLN A 70 -8.58 8.12 18.76
C GLN A 70 -8.52 7.26 17.51
N LEU A 71 -7.65 7.59 16.56
CA LEU A 71 -7.52 6.87 15.29
C LEU A 71 -7.09 5.42 15.54
N ARG A 72 -7.76 4.51 14.82
CA ARG A 72 -7.38 3.09 14.77
C ARG A 72 -6.81 2.78 13.40
N TRP A 73 -5.58 2.29 13.37
CA TRP A 73 -4.88 1.94 12.13
C TRP A 73 -4.07 0.67 12.30
N GLY A 74 -3.66 0.01 11.21
CA GLY A 74 -2.85 -1.22 11.27
C GLY A 74 -1.51 -1.05 11.97
N ARG A 75 -0.91 0.14 11.85
CA ARG A 75 0.31 0.59 12.55
C ARG A 75 0.19 2.09 12.84
N PRO A 76 1.00 2.68 13.74
CA PRO A 76 0.99 4.12 13.97
C PRO A 76 1.21 4.90 12.66
N LEU A 77 0.26 5.78 12.34
CA LEU A 77 0.32 6.67 11.20
C LEU A 77 1.17 7.89 11.58
N HIS A 78 2.15 8.26 10.76
CA HIS A 78 3.06 9.37 11.04
C HIS A 78 2.94 10.52 10.05
N SER A 79 2.57 10.24 8.81
CA SER A 79 2.41 11.24 7.75
C SER A 79 1.38 10.78 6.74
N ILE A 80 0.81 11.73 6.02
CA ILE A 80 -0.10 11.51 4.92
C ILE A 80 0.42 12.30 3.73
N VAL A 81 0.69 11.61 2.63
CA VAL A 81 0.99 12.24 1.35
C VAL A 81 -0.27 12.28 0.51
N ALA A 82 -0.67 13.48 0.09
CA ALA A 82 -1.82 13.66 -0.79
C ALA A 82 -1.52 14.78 -1.78
N THR A 83 -1.26 14.42 -3.02
CA THR A 83 -1.01 15.35 -4.12
C THR A 83 -1.92 15.06 -5.29
N PHE A 84 -2.35 16.09 -5.99
CA PHE A 84 -3.21 15.98 -7.17
C PHE A 84 -2.81 17.00 -8.22
N GLY A 85 -2.82 16.62 -9.48
CA GLY A 85 -2.57 17.51 -10.60
C GLY A 85 -2.39 16.76 -11.92
N PRO A 86 -2.56 17.42 -13.06
CA PRO A 86 -2.30 16.86 -14.38
C PRO A 86 -0.79 16.59 -14.56
N GLU A 87 -0.44 15.73 -15.51
CA GLU A 87 0.95 15.36 -15.78
C GLU A 87 1.83 16.56 -16.20
N THR A 88 1.22 17.56 -16.81
CA THR A 88 1.89 18.73 -17.40
C THR A 88 2.15 19.85 -16.38
N GLU A 89 1.58 19.79 -15.19
CA GLU A 89 1.67 20.86 -14.19
C GLU A 89 2.24 20.33 -12.87
N GLU A 90 2.74 21.21 -12.03
CA GLU A 90 3.14 20.87 -10.67
C GLU A 90 1.91 20.45 -9.86
N PRO A 91 1.88 19.27 -9.24
CA PRO A 91 0.74 18.85 -8.45
C PRO A 91 0.61 19.68 -7.18
N GLU A 92 -0.62 19.99 -6.81
CA GLU A 92 -0.94 20.65 -5.56
C GLU A 92 -1.15 19.64 -4.41
N VAL A 93 -0.90 20.08 -3.19
CA VAL A 93 -1.23 19.29 -1.99
C VAL A 93 -2.74 19.38 -1.76
N VAL A 94 -3.40 18.24 -1.61
CA VAL A 94 -4.81 18.16 -1.22
C VAL A 94 -4.91 18.28 0.30
N PRO A 95 -5.43 19.39 0.85
CA PRO A 95 -5.37 19.66 2.28
C PRO A 95 -6.49 18.96 3.04
N PHE A 96 -6.15 18.04 3.95
CA PHE A 96 -7.05 17.47 4.95
C PHE A 96 -6.27 17.02 6.18
N GLU A 97 -7.00 16.73 7.27
CA GLU A 97 -6.41 16.32 8.55
C GLU A 97 -7.10 15.07 9.09
N ILE A 98 -6.30 14.18 9.68
CA ILE A 98 -6.78 12.99 10.36
C ILE A 98 -6.04 12.86 11.70
N ASP A 99 -6.75 13.07 12.80
CA ASP A 99 -6.25 12.90 14.18
C ASP A 99 -4.95 13.71 14.46
N GLY A 100 -4.91 14.96 13.98
CA GLY A 100 -3.76 15.86 14.12
C GLY A 100 -2.68 15.68 13.04
N ILE A 101 -2.82 14.73 12.12
CA ILE A 101 -1.89 14.52 11.02
C ILE A 101 -2.43 15.24 9.78
N VAL A 102 -1.76 16.30 9.38
CA VAL A 102 -2.10 17.09 8.18
C VAL A 102 -1.45 16.46 6.96
N SER A 103 -2.22 16.35 5.88
CA SER A 103 -1.71 15.89 4.59
C SER A 103 -0.65 16.85 4.02
N SER A 104 0.34 16.31 3.33
CA SER A 104 1.43 17.07 2.74
C SER A 104 1.96 16.39 1.48
N ASN A 105 3.04 16.91 0.91
CA ASN A 105 3.85 16.25 -0.11
C ASN A 105 5.15 15.66 0.47
N THR A 106 5.28 15.58 1.80
CA THR A 106 6.52 15.17 2.47
C THR A 106 6.38 13.78 3.07
N THR A 107 7.40 12.95 2.88
CA THR A 107 7.49 11.61 3.46
C THR A 107 8.91 11.34 3.98
N ARG A 108 9.14 10.11 4.49
CA ARG A 108 10.43 9.63 4.99
C ARG A 108 10.72 8.26 4.41
N GLY A 109 12.00 7.95 4.30
CA GLY A 109 12.48 6.62 3.96
C GLY A 109 12.61 5.70 5.15
N HIS A 110 13.51 4.74 5.01
CA HIS A 110 13.82 3.76 6.04
C HIS A 110 14.34 4.45 7.31
N ARG A 111 13.72 4.12 8.45
CA ARG A 111 13.91 4.81 9.72
C ARG A 111 15.39 4.96 10.16
N PHE A 112 16.22 3.97 9.87
CA PHE A 112 17.63 3.95 10.26
C PHE A 112 18.61 4.24 9.10
N LEU A 113 18.27 3.76 7.88
CA LEU A 113 19.17 3.86 6.74
C LEU A 113 19.01 5.15 5.95
N ALA A 114 17.84 5.81 6.04
CA ALA A 114 17.52 7.06 5.37
C ALA A 114 16.42 7.83 6.15
N PRO A 115 16.74 8.35 7.35
CA PRO A 115 15.74 8.95 8.25
C PRO A 115 15.24 10.33 7.81
N ASP A 116 15.91 10.99 6.87
CA ASP A 116 15.59 12.35 6.46
C ASP A 116 14.26 12.41 5.71
N ALA A 117 13.55 13.52 5.90
CA ALA A 117 12.32 13.80 5.17
C ALA A 117 12.65 14.30 3.76
N PHE A 118 11.80 13.94 2.80
CA PHE A 118 11.90 14.42 1.43
C PHE A 118 10.52 14.68 0.83
N GLU A 119 10.47 15.57 -0.13
CA GLU A 119 9.24 15.89 -0.86
C GLU A 119 9.04 14.95 -2.03
N VAL A 120 7.78 14.68 -2.33
CA VAL A 120 7.34 13.87 -3.47
C VAL A 120 6.24 14.60 -4.23
N ARG A 121 6.11 14.30 -5.50
CA ARG A 121 5.20 15.00 -6.40
C ARG A 121 4.11 14.05 -6.93
N ARG A 122 4.50 12.92 -7.46
CA ARG A 122 3.63 11.91 -8.09
C ARG A 122 3.99 10.52 -7.63
N LEU A 123 3.19 9.53 -8.00
CA LEU A 123 3.41 8.13 -7.61
C LEU A 123 4.76 7.59 -8.09
N GLU A 124 5.15 7.90 -9.33
CA GLU A 124 6.42 7.46 -9.90
C GLU A 124 7.61 8.07 -9.14
N ASP A 125 7.57 9.38 -8.91
CA ASP A 125 8.57 10.10 -8.12
C ASP A 125 8.61 9.60 -6.67
N TYR A 126 7.45 9.27 -6.09
CA TYR A 126 7.33 8.70 -4.76
C TYR A 126 8.00 7.33 -4.67
N ALA A 127 7.71 6.42 -5.60
CA ALA A 127 8.29 5.09 -5.63
C ALA A 127 9.82 5.12 -5.80
N ASP A 128 10.31 5.93 -6.75
CA ASP A 128 11.75 6.08 -7.02
C ASP A 128 12.51 6.67 -5.83
N LYS A 129 11.95 7.69 -5.17
CA LYS A 129 12.57 8.33 -4.01
C LYS A 129 12.55 7.41 -2.80
N LEU A 130 11.49 6.64 -2.60
CA LEU A 130 11.42 5.64 -1.54
C LEU A 130 12.49 4.56 -1.71
N GLU A 131 12.70 4.05 -2.92
CA GLU A 131 13.74 3.05 -3.16
C GLU A 131 15.13 3.59 -2.88
N LYS A 132 15.45 4.82 -3.31
CA LYS A 132 16.70 5.51 -2.95
C LYS A 132 16.82 5.70 -1.44
N ALA A 133 15.70 5.92 -0.77
CA ALA A 133 15.59 6.04 0.69
C ALA A 133 15.39 4.68 1.39
N LYS A 134 15.78 3.56 0.77
CA LYS A 134 15.79 2.22 1.37
C LYS A 134 14.40 1.70 1.76
N VAL A 135 13.40 1.95 0.91
CA VAL A 135 12.04 1.40 1.02
C VAL A 135 11.61 0.89 -0.34
N VAL A 136 11.42 -0.41 -0.47
CA VAL A 136 10.83 -1.04 -1.65
C VAL A 136 9.31 -1.06 -1.46
N LEU A 137 8.60 -0.17 -2.15
CA LEU A 137 7.16 0.01 -1.99
C LEU A 137 6.36 -1.20 -2.46
N ASP A 138 6.73 -1.75 -3.62
CA ASP A 138 6.06 -2.87 -4.25
C ASP A 138 6.33 -4.19 -3.51
N ALA A 139 5.26 -4.90 -3.11
CA ALA A 139 5.36 -6.15 -2.36
C ALA A 139 5.90 -7.30 -3.21
N ASP A 140 5.53 -7.37 -4.48
CA ASP A 140 6.00 -8.44 -5.37
C ASP A 140 7.49 -8.27 -5.65
N ARG A 141 7.93 -7.04 -5.83
CA ARG A 141 9.37 -6.74 -5.94
C ARG A 141 10.15 -7.10 -4.68
N ARG A 142 9.59 -6.89 -3.46
CA ARG A 142 10.24 -7.39 -2.23
C ARG A 142 10.37 -8.90 -2.21
N LYS A 143 9.31 -9.63 -2.63
CA LYS A 143 9.36 -11.10 -2.76
C LYS A 143 10.44 -11.56 -3.72
N ASP A 144 10.52 -10.92 -4.89
CA ASP A 144 11.55 -11.23 -5.90
C ASP A 144 12.97 -11.03 -5.36
N ILE A 145 13.22 -9.93 -4.66
CA ILE A 145 14.51 -9.67 -4.01
C ILE A 145 14.84 -10.77 -3.01
N ILE A 146 13.90 -11.11 -2.12
CA ILE A 146 14.09 -12.14 -1.09
C ILE A 146 14.43 -13.50 -1.72
N VAL A 147 13.63 -13.94 -2.70
CA VAL A 147 13.82 -15.26 -3.32
C VAL A 147 15.12 -15.32 -4.10
N ASN A 148 15.42 -14.31 -4.90
CA ASN A 148 16.64 -14.31 -5.72
C ASN A 148 17.89 -14.27 -4.85
N ASP A 149 17.93 -13.43 -3.83
CA ASP A 149 19.07 -13.36 -2.92
C ASP A 149 19.21 -14.64 -2.09
N ALA A 150 18.10 -15.22 -1.61
CA ALA A 150 18.12 -16.48 -0.88
C ALA A 150 18.62 -17.66 -1.75
N ARG A 151 18.18 -17.75 -3.01
CA ARG A 151 18.67 -18.76 -3.96
C ARG A 151 20.15 -18.59 -4.25
N ASN A 152 20.61 -17.35 -4.47
CA ASN A 152 22.02 -17.05 -4.70
C ASN A 152 22.90 -17.44 -3.50
N ARG A 153 22.41 -17.16 -2.28
CA ARG A 153 23.12 -17.55 -1.04
C ARG A 153 23.16 -19.07 -0.86
N ALA A 154 22.05 -19.77 -1.14
CA ALA A 154 22.01 -21.23 -1.09
C ALA A 154 22.96 -21.84 -2.11
N MET A 155 22.92 -21.39 -3.36
CA MET A 155 23.79 -21.85 -4.44
C MET A 155 25.29 -21.63 -4.12
N ALA A 156 25.64 -20.51 -3.51
CA ALA A 156 27.03 -20.24 -3.09
C ALA A 156 27.54 -21.22 -2.02
N LEU A 157 26.64 -21.91 -1.31
CA LEU A 157 26.95 -22.96 -0.34
C LEU A 157 26.81 -24.38 -0.91
N GLY A 158 26.49 -24.51 -2.21
CA GLY A 158 26.20 -25.81 -2.83
C GLY A 158 24.88 -26.43 -2.39
N LEU A 159 23.95 -25.60 -1.89
CA LEU A 159 22.65 -25.98 -1.36
C LEU A 159 21.52 -25.42 -2.24
N GLU A 160 20.32 -25.91 -2.00
CA GLU A 160 19.08 -25.39 -2.59
C GLU A 160 18.18 -24.75 -1.53
N LEU A 161 17.56 -23.62 -1.87
CA LEU A 161 16.50 -23.04 -1.05
C LEU A 161 15.25 -23.93 -1.10
N VAL A 162 14.68 -24.24 0.05
CA VAL A 162 13.35 -24.85 0.11
C VAL A 162 12.32 -23.72 0.07
N GLU A 163 11.68 -23.57 -1.06
CA GLU A 163 10.71 -22.51 -1.26
C GLU A 163 9.43 -22.73 -0.44
N ASP A 164 8.88 -21.64 0.08
CA ASP A 164 7.64 -21.61 0.85
C ASP A 164 6.94 -20.28 0.56
N GLU A 165 5.96 -20.33 -0.35
CA GLU A 165 5.25 -19.15 -0.82
C GLU A 165 4.48 -18.43 0.31
N GLY A 166 3.86 -19.19 1.21
CA GLY A 166 3.14 -18.60 2.35
C GLY A 166 4.08 -17.89 3.34
N LEU A 167 5.28 -18.43 3.55
CA LEU A 167 6.30 -17.77 4.35
C LEU A 167 6.87 -16.53 3.64
N LEU A 168 7.08 -16.61 2.34
CA LEU A 168 7.55 -15.50 1.51
C LEU A 168 6.59 -14.31 1.57
N GLU A 169 5.30 -14.57 1.41
CA GLU A 169 4.25 -13.54 1.52
C GLU A 169 4.25 -12.88 2.91
N GLU A 170 4.35 -13.68 3.97
CA GLU A 170 4.41 -13.17 5.34
C GLU A 170 5.66 -12.30 5.56
N VAL A 171 6.83 -12.81 5.20
CA VAL A 171 8.12 -12.14 5.44
C VAL A 171 8.24 -10.86 4.61
N ALA A 172 7.82 -10.87 3.34
CA ALA A 172 7.82 -9.68 2.49
C ALA A 172 6.91 -8.57 3.05
N GLY A 173 5.87 -8.94 3.82
CA GLY A 173 5.01 -8.00 4.54
C GLY A 173 5.62 -7.44 5.83
N LEU A 174 6.71 -8.03 6.35
CA LEU A 174 7.35 -7.61 7.59
C LEU A 174 8.55 -6.66 7.38
N VAL A 175 9.06 -6.56 6.16
CA VAL A 175 10.24 -5.76 5.82
C VAL A 175 9.91 -4.75 4.72
N GLU A 176 10.60 -3.61 4.73
CA GLU A 176 10.53 -2.59 3.68
C GLU A 176 11.82 -2.52 2.84
N TRP A 177 12.93 -3.02 3.41
CA TRP A 177 14.24 -3.14 2.74
C TRP A 177 14.82 -4.53 3.01
N PRO A 178 14.49 -5.54 2.20
CA PRO A 178 14.89 -6.90 2.45
C PRO A 178 16.42 -7.08 2.43
N VAL A 179 16.96 -7.67 3.49
CA VAL A 179 18.36 -8.06 3.60
C VAL A 179 18.41 -9.53 3.95
N VAL A 180 18.91 -10.36 3.04
CA VAL A 180 18.96 -11.81 3.19
C VAL A 180 20.23 -12.19 3.94
N LEU A 181 20.07 -12.87 5.05
CA LEU A 181 21.15 -13.41 5.90
C LEU A 181 21.09 -14.93 5.93
N VAL A 182 22.26 -15.56 6.06
CA VAL A 182 22.36 -17.03 6.24
C VAL A 182 22.88 -17.32 7.63
N GLY A 183 22.15 -18.17 8.34
CA GLY A 183 22.55 -18.69 9.63
C GLY A 183 22.75 -20.20 9.62
N SER A 184 23.23 -20.73 10.73
CA SER A 184 23.35 -22.16 10.96
C SER A 184 22.88 -22.52 12.37
N PHE A 185 22.41 -23.75 12.52
CA PHE A 185 22.13 -24.37 13.79
C PHE A 185 23.00 -25.61 13.99
N ASP A 186 23.01 -26.15 15.20
CA ASP A 186 23.81 -27.32 15.53
C ASP A 186 23.39 -28.53 14.69
N GLU A 187 24.36 -29.22 14.07
CA GLU A 187 24.10 -30.38 13.22
C GLU A 187 23.41 -31.53 13.94
N ALA A 188 23.54 -31.64 15.26
CA ALA A 188 22.83 -32.63 16.06
C ALA A 188 21.31 -32.57 15.93
N PHE A 189 20.74 -31.39 15.56
CA PHE A 189 19.32 -31.29 15.30
C PHE A 189 18.88 -31.91 13.96
N LEU A 190 19.81 -32.25 13.07
CA LEU A 190 19.49 -32.97 11.83
C LEU A 190 19.10 -34.45 12.07
N ASP A 191 19.26 -34.96 13.28
CA ASP A 191 18.72 -36.27 13.69
C ASP A 191 17.18 -36.25 13.83
N LEU A 192 16.58 -35.07 13.93
CA LEU A 192 15.13 -34.90 13.92
C LEU A 192 14.56 -35.04 12.52
N PRO A 193 13.27 -35.44 12.38
CA PRO A 193 12.61 -35.45 11.08
C PRO A 193 12.63 -34.06 10.42
N ASP A 194 12.89 -34.02 9.12
CA ASP A 194 12.99 -32.80 8.33
C ASP A 194 11.71 -31.92 8.45
N GLU A 195 10.54 -32.54 8.56
CA GLU A 195 9.26 -31.84 8.72
C GLU A 195 9.18 -31.08 10.06
N VAL A 196 9.73 -31.63 11.13
CA VAL A 196 9.77 -31.01 12.46
C VAL A 196 10.68 -29.79 12.46
N ILE A 197 11.87 -29.94 11.87
CA ILE A 197 12.84 -28.84 11.72
C ILE A 197 12.21 -27.71 10.90
N ARG A 198 11.69 -28.05 9.72
CA ARG A 198 11.07 -27.09 8.80
C ARG A 198 9.90 -26.33 9.47
N LEU A 199 9.00 -27.06 10.11
CA LEU A 199 7.85 -26.47 10.79
C LEU A 199 8.27 -25.50 11.90
N THR A 200 9.25 -25.90 12.72
CA THR A 200 9.76 -25.10 13.85
C THR A 200 10.42 -23.81 13.36
N ILE A 201 11.30 -23.90 12.39
CA ILE A 201 12.04 -22.75 11.83
C ILE A 201 11.05 -21.80 11.12
N ARG A 202 10.11 -22.33 10.35
CA ARG A 202 9.07 -21.57 9.67
C ARG A 202 8.15 -20.86 10.65
N ALA A 203 7.57 -21.59 11.59
CA ALA A 203 6.50 -21.08 12.45
C ALA A 203 7.03 -20.09 13.50
N ASN A 204 8.19 -20.36 14.09
CA ASN A 204 8.70 -19.60 15.23
C ASN A 204 9.74 -18.53 14.81
N GLN A 205 10.59 -18.83 13.82
CA GLN A 205 11.69 -17.95 13.43
C GLN A 205 11.43 -17.19 12.12
N LYS A 206 10.39 -17.57 11.36
CA LYS A 206 10.09 -16.97 10.05
C LYS A 206 11.27 -17.05 9.08
N CYS A 207 12.01 -18.17 9.13
CA CYS A 207 13.16 -18.42 8.29
C CYS A 207 12.87 -19.54 7.30
N PHE A 208 13.57 -19.49 6.15
CA PHE A 208 13.54 -20.55 5.14
C PHE A 208 14.65 -21.54 5.43
N VAL A 209 14.42 -22.81 5.12
CA VAL A 209 15.44 -23.86 5.24
C VAL A 209 16.11 -24.11 3.91
N MET A 210 17.31 -24.70 3.96
CA MET A 210 18.05 -25.16 2.78
C MET A 210 18.18 -26.66 2.82
N ARG A 211 18.33 -27.27 1.64
CA ARG A 211 18.58 -28.71 1.48
C ARG A 211 19.81 -28.98 0.62
N ASP A 212 20.40 -30.12 0.83
CA ASP A 212 21.43 -30.67 -0.04
C ASP A 212 20.76 -31.26 -1.30
N PRO A 213 21.09 -30.79 -2.52
CA PRO A 213 20.50 -31.30 -3.75
C PRO A 213 20.86 -32.76 -4.05
N ALA A 214 21.97 -33.26 -3.53
CA ALA A 214 22.41 -34.64 -3.78
C ALA A 214 21.64 -35.67 -2.94
N THR A 215 21.32 -35.32 -1.69
CA THR A 215 20.62 -36.20 -0.76
C THR A 215 19.14 -35.91 -0.61
N GLY A 216 18.72 -34.68 -0.97
CA GLY A 216 17.38 -34.16 -0.78
C GLY A 216 17.05 -33.82 0.69
N ARG A 217 17.93 -34.11 1.65
CA ARG A 217 17.75 -33.84 3.07
C ARG A 217 18.02 -32.39 3.44
N LEU A 218 17.43 -31.93 4.53
CA LEU A 218 17.71 -30.60 5.06
C LEU A 218 19.19 -30.47 5.48
N SER A 219 19.71 -29.29 5.25
CA SER A 219 21.00 -28.82 5.78
C SER A 219 20.76 -28.08 7.10
N ASN A 220 21.80 -27.95 7.92
CA ASN A 220 21.78 -27.09 9.12
C ASN A 220 21.88 -25.60 8.80
N ARG A 221 21.63 -25.20 7.56
CA ARG A 221 21.62 -23.80 7.11
C ARG A 221 20.19 -23.32 6.93
N PHE A 222 19.98 -22.06 7.28
CA PHE A 222 18.71 -21.38 7.10
C PHE A 222 18.89 -19.96 6.58
N VAL A 223 17.85 -19.41 5.99
CA VAL A 223 17.77 -18.02 5.52
C VAL A 223 16.84 -17.23 6.43
N ALA A 224 17.37 -16.16 7.00
CA ALA A 224 16.62 -15.12 7.66
C ALA A 224 16.55 -13.87 6.78
N VAL A 225 15.48 -13.09 6.92
CA VAL A 225 15.33 -11.81 6.23
C VAL A 225 15.27 -10.71 7.27
N SER A 226 16.24 -9.80 7.22
CA SER A 226 16.29 -8.61 8.04
C SER A 226 15.77 -7.39 7.28
N ASN A 227 15.39 -6.35 8.02
CA ASN A 227 15.03 -5.04 7.46
C ASN A 227 16.20 -4.05 7.43
N ILE A 228 17.36 -4.42 7.99
CA ILE A 228 18.56 -3.58 8.06
C ILE A 228 19.81 -4.41 7.80
N VAL A 229 20.87 -3.74 7.39
CA VAL A 229 22.22 -4.27 7.44
C VAL A 229 22.83 -3.88 8.79
N ALA A 230 23.21 -4.85 9.60
CA ALA A 230 23.90 -4.59 10.85
C ALA A 230 25.29 -4.00 10.60
N SER A 231 25.73 -3.08 11.46
CA SER A 231 27.03 -2.40 11.31
C SER A 231 28.23 -3.34 11.46
N ASP A 232 28.02 -4.46 12.13
CA ASP A 232 28.99 -5.56 12.35
C ASP A 232 28.91 -6.67 11.31
N GLY A 233 28.10 -6.49 10.25
CA GLY A 233 27.89 -7.50 9.21
C GLY A 233 26.89 -8.58 9.59
N GLY A 234 26.23 -8.46 10.75
CA GLY A 234 25.21 -9.42 11.22
C GLY A 234 25.81 -10.65 11.88
N ALA A 235 26.99 -10.52 12.47
CA ALA A 235 27.66 -11.56 13.26
C ALA A 235 27.01 -11.75 14.63
#